data_a2635c2e0be9f74b868c6f9a8ab051f2
#
_entry.id   a2635c2e0be9f74b868c6f9a8ab051f2
#
_cell.length_a   1.000
_cell.length_b   1.000
_cell.length_c   1.000
_cell.angle_alpha   90.00
_cell.angle_beta   90.00
_cell.angle_gamma   90.00
#
_symmetry.space_group_name_H-M   'P 1'
#
loop_
_entity.id
_entity.type
_entity.pdbx_description
1 polymer ?
#
loop_
_entity_poly.entity_id
_entity_poly.type
_entity_poly.pdbx_seq_one_letter_code
_entity_poly.pdbx_strand_id
1 'polypeptide(L)'
;MPALDDNMPILVGCGDITDTTTPALEARSPYDLIAQAGRVALDDTGAPGIGAVIDTVAMLRSFADTSWRFATPLGSSSNPPRSVANRLDLNAARHIYTYAGGNMPQYLVNRFAEEIAAGETRGVLLCGGEALRTQHAIERNSPPGLWAESPRGEPELIGDPRRGWSDHEEKHNLRAAIAMYPLFENGIRGARGRDINTHMQAIGRLMAGFARVAAANPLATRREGHDAQRLVTVDEENRWIGFPYPRFLNSNAFIDQAAAVVMTSVKTARELGIPEHKWVFLHGCADGHDHWYASERVNFHSSPAIRLGSRLALEMAGRRIEDFTFLDLYSCFSSAVEIGCQEIGLAEDDPRGLTVTGGLPFFGGPGNNYVTHSISEMVRRVRSRPGSFGLVTANGNYVTKHSFGVYSTTPVQGRWQRQSPSVLQAELDALPKAPFNETPSGAARIETYMVMHGRRGPEWGAVFGRLESTGERFLANPPADPAVLWDLQNREGLGRPGTVSQVDGRNVFVPAA
;
A
#
# COMPACT_ATOMS: atom_id res chain seq x y z
N MET A 1 2.33 -12.43 37.31
CA MET A 1 1.71 -12.56 35.97
C MET A 1 1.90 -14.00 35.51
N PRO A 2 0.96 -14.63 34.82
CA PRO A 2 1.23 -15.93 34.21
C PRO A 2 2.46 -15.82 33.28
N ALA A 3 3.26 -16.90 33.22
CA ALA A 3 4.45 -16.92 32.36
C ALA A 3 4.00 -16.73 30.90
N LEU A 4 4.72 -15.89 30.15
CA LEU A 4 4.48 -15.76 28.71
C LEU A 4 4.84 -17.07 28.01
N ASP A 5 4.08 -17.40 26.96
CA ASP A 5 4.39 -18.52 26.07
C ASP A 5 5.78 -18.29 25.44
N ASP A 6 6.64 -19.28 25.51
CA ASP A 6 7.99 -19.21 24.97
C ASP A 6 8.00 -18.97 23.44
N ASN A 7 7.00 -19.47 22.73
CA ASN A 7 6.85 -19.29 21.28
C ASN A 7 6.04 -18.03 20.92
N MET A 8 5.70 -17.16 21.89
CA MET A 8 4.99 -15.91 21.61
C MET A 8 5.76 -15.07 20.59
N PRO A 9 5.19 -14.75 19.42
CA PRO A 9 5.84 -13.93 18.41
C PRO A 9 5.92 -12.46 18.86
N ILE A 10 7.08 -11.86 18.68
CA ILE A 10 7.33 -10.45 19.00
C ILE A 10 8.19 -9.79 17.92
N LEU A 11 7.96 -8.48 17.71
CA LEU A 11 8.87 -7.62 16.97
C LEU A 11 9.88 -7.06 17.98
N VAL A 12 11.15 -7.15 17.64
CA VAL A 12 12.25 -6.77 18.56
C VAL A 12 13.19 -5.73 17.99
N GLY A 13 13.15 -5.48 16.67
CA GLY A 13 13.96 -4.47 16.00
C GLY A 13 13.22 -3.81 14.86
N CYS A 14 13.54 -2.55 14.60
CA CYS A 14 13.01 -1.78 13.48
C CYS A 14 14.05 -0.79 12.94
N GLY A 15 14.09 -0.59 11.64
CA GLY A 15 15.03 0.29 10.96
C GLY A 15 14.45 0.92 9.72
N ASP A 16 14.73 2.19 9.51
CA ASP A 16 14.30 2.97 8.34
C ASP A 16 15.44 3.84 7.83
N ILE A 17 15.51 3.96 6.52
CA ILE A 17 16.41 4.86 5.81
C ILE A 17 15.60 5.67 4.80
N THR A 18 15.83 6.96 4.78
CA THR A 18 15.42 7.86 3.70
C THR A 18 16.64 8.65 3.26
N ASP A 19 17.02 8.52 2.00
CA ASP A 19 18.12 9.27 1.41
C ASP A 19 17.59 10.32 0.44
N THR A 20 17.68 11.59 0.85
CA THR A 20 17.29 12.76 0.04
C THR A 20 18.48 13.62 -0.36
N THR A 21 19.65 13.35 0.19
CA THR A 21 20.81 14.27 0.14
C THR A 21 22.01 13.71 -0.60
N THR A 22 22.20 12.39 -0.63
CA THR A 22 23.33 11.78 -1.34
C THR A 22 23.22 12.09 -2.85
N PRO A 23 24.27 12.63 -3.49
CA PRO A 23 24.28 12.82 -4.93
C PRO A 23 23.99 11.51 -5.66
N ALA A 24 23.17 11.55 -6.70
CA ALA A 24 22.72 10.33 -7.38
C ALA A 24 23.89 9.47 -7.93
N LEU A 25 24.99 10.09 -8.37
CA LEU A 25 26.19 9.38 -8.85
C LEU A 25 26.95 8.63 -7.74
N GLU A 26 26.75 9.00 -6.49
CA GLU A 26 27.32 8.36 -5.29
C GLU A 26 26.28 7.47 -4.60
N ALA A 27 25.04 7.50 -5.06
CA ALA A 27 23.95 6.82 -4.42
C ALA A 27 24.04 5.30 -4.61
N ARG A 28 23.53 4.61 -3.62
CA ARG A 28 23.63 3.16 -3.46
C ARG A 28 22.61 2.44 -4.34
N SER A 29 22.87 1.18 -4.62
CA SER A 29 21.86 0.30 -5.18
C SER A 29 20.67 0.12 -4.20
N PRO A 30 19.49 -0.31 -4.67
CA PRO A 30 18.39 -0.63 -3.76
C PRO A 30 18.78 -1.68 -2.70
N TYR A 31 19.66 -2.63 -3.05
CA TYR A 31 20.12 -3.67 -2.12
C TYR A 31 21.01 -3.11 -1.00
N ASP A 32 21.85 -2.11 -1.30
CA ASP A 32 22.68 -1.43 -0.30
C ASP A 32 21.81 -0.63 0.68
N LEU A 33 20.80 0.06 0.15
CA LEU A 33 19.86 0.83 0.96
C LEU A 33 19.02 -0.07 1.88
N ILE A 34 18.53 -1.20 1.35
CA ILE A 34 17.76 -2.18 2.12
C ILE A 34 18.65 -2.84 3.19
N ALA A 35 19.88 -3.20 2.85
CA ALA A 35 20.83 -3.75 3.83
C ALA A 35 21.14 -2.74 4.94
N GLN A 36 21.27 -1.45 4.63
CA GLN A 36 21.45 -0.41 5.65
C GLN A 36 20.24 -0.34 6.60
N ALA A 37 19.00 -0.36 6.09
CA ALA A 37 17.80 -0.42 6.92
C ALA A 37 17.78 -1.71 7.77
N GLY A 38 18.16 -2.84 7.18
CA GLY A 38 18.31 -4.11 7.88
C GLY A 38 19.33 -4.04 9.01
N ARG A 39 20.49 -3.39 8.81
CA ARG A 39 21.50 -3.19 9.85
C ARG A 39 20.93 -2.39 11.01
N VAL A 40 20.27 -1.27 10.71
CA VAL A 40 19.60 -0.45 11.75
C VAL A 40 18.57 -1.27 12.53
N ALA A 41 17.80 -2.13 11.86
CA ALA A 41 16.81 -2.98 12.54
C ALA A 41 17.45 -4.05 13.43
N LEU A 42 18.56 -4.67 13.00
CA LEU A 42 19.31 -5.63 13.81
C LEU A 42 19.94 -4.95 15.02
N ASP A 43 20.54 -3.79 14.84
CA ASP A 43 21.17 -3.00 15.91
C ASP A 43 20.12 -2.49 16.92
N ASP A 44 18.91 -2.13 16.47
CA ASP A 44 17.81 -1.71 17.35
C ASP A 44 17.37 -2.80 18.34
N THR A 45 17.64 -4.08 18.08
CA THR A 45 17.36 -5.16 19.03
C THR A 45 18.18 -5.04 20.33
N GLY A 46 19.36 -4.40 20.27
CA GLY A 46 20.31 -4.32 21.36
C GLY A 46 21.02 -5.65 21.67
N ALA A 47 20.90 -6.66 20.82
CA ALA A 47 21.50 -7.98 20.99
C ALA A 47 22.47 -8.29 19.84
N PRO A 48 23.80 -8.23 20.06
CA PRO A 48 24.80 -8.50 19.01
C PRO A 48 24.68 -9.88 18.36
N GLY A 49 24.10 -10.86 19.08
CA GLY A 49 23.91 -12.23 18.60
C GLY A 49 22.66 -12.44 17.72
N ILE A 50 21.84 -11.40 17.49
CA ILE A 50 20.57 -11.55 16.74
C ILE A 50 20.77 -12.09 15.34
N GLY A 51 21.83 -11.69 14.63
CA GLY A 51 22.13 -12.17 13.28
C GLY A 51 22.30 -13.69 13.18
N ALA A 52 22.78 -14.35 14.24
CA ALA A 52 22.99 -15.80 14.26
C ALA A 52 21.67 -16.61 14.36
N VAL A 53 20.56 -15.98 14.77
CA VAL A 53 19.25 -16.65 14.88
C VAL A 53 18.32 -16.30 13.72
N ILE A 54 18.70 -15.34 12.84
CA ILE A 54 17.95 -15.05 11.62
C ILE A 54 18.09 -16.21 10.64
N ASP A 55 17.09 -17.04 10.57
CA ASP A 55 17.02 -18.19 9.64
C ASP A 55 16.25 -17.85 8.36
N THR A 56 15.51 -16.74 8.34
CA THR A 56 14.69 -16.28 7.23
C THR A 56 14.93 -14.81 6.92
N VAL A 57 15.29 -14.50 5.67
CA VAL A 57 15.30 -13.14 5.12
C VAL A 57 14.19 -13.03 4.08
N ALA A 58 13.19 -12.18 4.37
CA ALA A 58 12.06 -11.94 3.50
C ALA A 58 12.11 -10.51 2.96
N MET A 59 12.17 -10.38 1.64
CA MET A 59 12.25 -9.10 0.96
C MET A 59 10.99 -8.83 0.14
N LEU A 60 10.47 -7.61 0.26
CA LEU A 60 9.37 -7.12 -0.55
C LEU A 60 9.84 -6.90 -1.99
N ARG A 61 8.99 -7.28 -2.96
CA ARG A 61 9.29 -7.12 -4.38
C ARG A 61 9.48 -5.66 -4.75
N SER A 62 10.58 -5.37 -5.44
CA SER A 62 10.84 -4.03 -5.96
C SER A 62 9.91 -3.66 -7.12
N PHE A 63 9.73 -2.37 -7.36
CA PHE A 63 8.95 -1.89 -8.50
C PHE A 63 9.61 -2.21 -9.85
N ALA A 64 10.94 -2.26 -9.91
CA ALA A 64 11.65 -2.68 -11.12
C ALA A 64 11.23 -4.08 -11.57
N ASP A 65 10.98 -4.99 -10.63
CA ASP A 65 10.55 -6.38 -10.90
C ASP A 65 9.01 -6.54 -10.93
N THR A 66 8.27 -5.46 -10.64
CA THR A 66 6.79 -5.48 -10.57
C THR A 66 6.15 -4.96 -11.84
N SER A 67 6.72 -3.91 -12.43
CA SER A 67 6.09 -3.16 -13.53
C SER A 67 7.11 -2.74 -14.57
N TRP A 68 6.79 -3.02 -15.83
CA TRP A 68 7.59 -2.56 -16.98
C TRP A 68 7.88 -1.05 -16.95
N ARG A 69 7.02 -0.26 -16.30
CA ARG A 69 7.18 1.19 -16.17
C ARG A 69 8.41 1.58 -15.34
N PHE A 70 8.85 0.73 -14.44
CA PHE A 70 10.00 0.94 -13.56
C PHE A 70 11.17 0.01 -13.89
N ALA A 71 11.02 -0.83 -14.93
CA ALA A 71 12.12 -1.64 -15.42
C ALA A 71 13.30 -0.75 -15.81
N THR A 72 14.52 -1.19 -15.47
CA THR A 72 15.73 -0.39 -15.64
C THR A 72 16.83 -1.16 -16.34
N PRO A 73 17.64 -0.52 -17.19
CA PRO A 73 18.84 -1.13 -17.77
C PRO A 73 19.93 -1.39 -16.73
N LEU A 74 19.82 -0.82 -15.52
CA LEU A 74 20.79 -1.05 -14.45
C LEU A 74 20.81 -2.51 -13.96
N GLY A 75 19.79 -3.29 -14.30
CA GLY A 75 19.67 -4.69 -13.92
C GLY A 75 19.17 -4.90 -12.50
N SER A 76 18.98 -6.16 -12.12
CA SER A 76 18.54 -6.60 -10.81
C SER A 76 19.27 -7.86 -10.34
N SER A 77 19.09 -8.23 -9.07
CA SER A 77 19.61 -9.48 -8.54
C SER A 77 18.74 -10.66 -8.95
N SER A 78 19.34 -11.81 -9.26
CA SER A 78 18.61 -13.07 -9.47
C SER A 78 18.02 -13.63 -8.17
N ASN A 79 18.54 -13.22 -7.01
CA ASN A 79 18.05 -13.59 -5.68
C ASN A 79 18.15 -12.38 -4.72
N PRO A 80 17.22 -11.40 -4.84
CA PRO A 80 17.29 -10.15 -4.08
C PRO A 80 17.41 -10.32 -2.56
N PRO A 81 16.64 -11.20 -1.87
CA PRO A 81 16.79 -11.39 -0.43
C PRO A 81 18.16 -11.94 -0.04
N ARG A 82 18.78 -12.77 -0.87
CA ARG A 82 20.14 -13.26 -0.64
C ARG A 82 21.19 -12.17 -0.85
N SER A 83 21.00 -11.29 -1.82
CA SER A 83 21.87 -10.11 -1.99
C SER A 83 21.90 -9.23 -0.73
N VAL A 84 20.73 -9.03 -0.10
CA VAL A 84 20.62 -8.30 1.17
C VAL A 84 21.26 -9.09 2.32
N ALA A 85 20.96 -10.40 2.43
CA ALA A 85 21.54 -11.27 3.46
C ALA A 85 23.08 -11.26 3.44
N ASN A 86 23.68 -11.35 2.24
CA ASN A 86 25.14 -11.32 2.06
C ASN A 86 25.76 -9.99 2.55
N ARG A 87 25.11 -8.84 2.35
CA ARG A 87 25.57 -7.52 2.82
C ARG A 87 25.49 -7.37 4.35
N LEU A 88 24.63 -8.17 4.95
CA LEU A 88 24.42 -8.17 6.41
C LEU A 88 25.19 -9.29 7.13
N ASP A 89 25.94 -10.11 6.38
CA ASP A 89 26.63 -11.30 6.89
C ASP A 89 25.67 -12.30 7.57
N LEU A 90 24.42 -12.39 7.07
CA LEU A 90 23.41 -13.34 7.56
C LEU A 90 23.50 -14.67 6.82
N ASN A 91 23.56 -15.77 7.60
CA ASN A 91 23.54 -17.13 7.06
C ASN A 91 22.12 -17.73 7.13
N ALA A 92 21.15 -17.03 6.56
CA ALA A 92 19.77 -17.49 6.55
C ALA A 92 19.56 -18.72 5.65
N ALA A 93 18.77 -19.68 6.13
CA ALA A 93 18.39 -20.87 5.39
C ALA A 93 17.35 -20.55 4.32
N ARG A 94 16.44 -19.62 4.60
CA ARG A 94 15.33 -19.23 3.70
C ARG A 94 15.51 -17.81 3.18
N HIS A 95 15.31 -17.66 1.88
CA HIS A 95 15.36 -16.39 1.17
C HIS A 95 14.04 -16.22 0.43
N ILE A 96 13.19 -15.32 0.91
CA ILE A 96 11.83 -15.13 0.43
C ILE A 96 11.73 -13.82 -0.34
N TYR A 97 11.15 -13.87 -1.55
CA TYR A 97 10.83 -12.69 -2.36
C TYR A 97 9.34 -12.67 -2.64
N THR A 98 8.65 -11.56 -2.37
CA THR A 98 7.19 -11.55 -2.49
C THR A 98 6.73 -11.35 -3.93
N TYR A 99 5.48 -11.73 -4.23
CA TYR A 99 4.75 -11.10 -5.32
C TYR A 99 4.35 -9.67 -4.96
N ALA A 100 3.90 -8.89 -5.97
CA ALA A 100 3.55 -7.49 -5.80
C ALA A 100 2.34 -7.28 -4.87
N GLY A 101 2.42 -6.27 -4.03
CA GLY A 101 1.32 -5.81 -3.19
C GLY A 101 1.78 -4.98 -2.01
N GLY A 102 1.22 -3.78 -1.86
CA GLY A 102 1.50 -2.92 -0.69
C GLY A 102 0.95 -3.50 0.63
N ASN A 103 0.12 -4.55 0.58
CA ASN A 103 -0.31 -5.31 1.75
C ASN A 103 0.75 -6.30 2.25
N MET A 104 1.73 -6.67 1.43
CA MET A 104 2.66 -7.76 1.69
C MET A 104 3.51 -7.59 2.97
N PRO A 105 3.96 -6.40 3.39
CA PRO A 105 4.69 -6.30 4.64
C PRO A 105 3.88 -6.78 5.85
N GLN A 106 2.62 -6.32 5.99
CA GLN A 106 1.76 -6.75 7.09
C GLN A 106 1.35 -8.21 6.95
N TYR A 107 1.06 -8.68 5.72
CA TYR A 107 0.80 -10.09 5.45
C TYR A 107 1.95 -10.99 5.92
N LEU A 108 3.20 -10.61 5.66
CA LEU A 108 4.36 -11.38 6.11
C LEU A 108 4.55 -11.33 7.63
N VAL A 109 4.31 -10.19 8.28
CA VAL A 109 4.30 -10.13 9.76
C VAL A 109 3.28 -11.11 10.33
N ASN A 110 2.07 -11.15 9.78
CA ASN A 110 1.00 -12.07 10.21
C ASN A 110 1.41 -13.54 10.01
N ARG A 111 1.97 -13.87 8.86
CA ARG A 111 2.44 -15.21 8.52
C ARG A 111 3.60 -15.66 9.41
N PHE A 112 4.62 -14.82 9.57
CA PHE A 112 5.76 -15.15 10.42
C PHE A 112 5.40 -15.22 11.90
N ALA A 113 4.39 -14.50 12.34
CA ALA A 113 3.86 -14.68 13.69
C ALA A 113 3.29 -16.10 13.89
N GLU A 114 2.61 -16.69 12.89
CA GLU A 114 2.19 -18.10 12.92
C GLU A 114 3.38 -19.06 12.93
N GLU A 115 4.34 -18.88 12.02
CA GLU A 115 5.53 -19.74 11.91
C GLU A 115 6.36 -19.72 13.20
N ILE A 116 6.53 -18.54 13.83
CA ILE A 116 7.22 -18.39 15.13
C ILE A 116 6.42 -19.07 16.26
N ALA A 117 5.09 -18.87 16.30
CA ALA A 117 4.23 -19.50 17.31
C ALA A 117 4.18 -21.02 17.17
N ALA A 118 4.36 -21.56 15.96
CA ALA A 118 4.50 -22.98 15.68
C ALA A 118 5.91 -23.51 15.97
N GLY A 119 6.91 -22.65 16.19
CA GLY A 119 8.31 -23.03 16.36
C GLY A 119 9.04 -23.40 15.06
N GLU A 120 8.48 -23.05 13.92
CA GLU A 120 9.02 -23.35 12.58
C GLU A 120 10.14 -22.37 12.16
N THR A 121 10.12 -21.15 12.70
CA THR A 121 11.08 -20.07 12.41
C THR A 121 11.58 -19.46 13.72
N ARG A 122 12.90 -19.29 13.86
CA ARG A 122 13.52 -18.69 15.05
C ARG A 122 13.64 -17.18 14.96
N GLY A 123 14.03 -16.67 13.80
CA GLY A 123 14.21 -15.25 13.59
C GLY A 123 14.05 -14.86 12.14
N VAL A 124 13.35 -13.76 11.92
CA VAL A 124 13.04 -13.22 10.59
C VAL A 124 13.55 -11.79 10.47
N LEU A 125 14.24 -11.50 9.38
CA LEU A 125 14.45 -10.14 8.88
C LEU A 125 13.48 -9.92 7.72
N LEU A 126 12.44 -9.10 7.94
CA LEU A 126 11.54 -8.60 6.90
C LEU A 126 12.04 -7.23 6.45
N CYS A 127 12.33 -7.07 5.15
CA CYS A 127 12.90 -5.84 4.62
C CYS A 127 12.43 -5.53 3.20
N GLY A 128 12.65 -4.31 2.76
CA GLY A 128 12.41 -3.86 1.40
C GLY A 128 12.74 -2.39 1.23
N GLY A 129 12.68 -1.92 0.00
CA GLY A 129 12.98 -0.53 -0.32
C GLY A 129 13.04 -0.28 -1.81
N GLU A 130 13.15 0.99 -2.15
CA GLU A 130 13.28 1.48 -3.52
C GLU A 130 14.37 2.55 -3.59
N ALA A 131 15.10 2.59 -4.71
CA ALA A 131 16.06 3.63 -5.04
C ALA A 131 15.67 4.31 -6.37
N LEU A 132 14.37 4.64 -6.53
CA LEU A 132 13.83 5.14 -7.82
C LEU A 132 14.25 6.57 -8.14
N ARG A 133 14.55 7.40 -7.13
CA ARG A 133 15.16 8.73 -7.34
C ARG A 133 16.54 8.58 -7.99
N THR A 134 17.37 7.74 -7.42
CA THR A 134 18.70 7.41 -7.93
C THR A 134 18.62 6.73 -9.28
N GLN A 135 17.81 5.68 -9.43
CA GLN A 135 17.59 4.99 -10.70
C GLN A 135 17.29 5.97 -11.82
N HIS A 136 16.29 6.84 -11.64
CA HIS A 136 15.87 7.81 -12.66
C HIS A 136 16.97 8.81 -13.02
N ALA A 137 17.82 9.18 -12.05
CA ALA A 137 18.90 10.14 -12.28
C ALA A 137 20.07 9.52 -13.07
N ILE A 138 20.40 8.24 -12.85
CA ILE A 138 21.61 7.64 -13.40
C ILE A 138 21.39 6.68 -14.57
N GLU A 139 20.19 6.11 -14.76
CA GLU A 139 19.93 5.00 -15.69
C GLU A 139 20.31 5.30 -17.15
N ARG A 140 20.28 6.59 -17.57
CA ARG A 140 20.65 6.99 -18.94
C ARG A 140 22.15 7.08 -19.19
N ASN A 141 22.94 7.28 -18.13
CA ASN A 141 24.36 7.58 -18.20
C ASN A 141 25.23 6.50 -17.55
N SER A 142 24.62 5.47 -16.97
CA SER A 142 25.32 4.37 -16.34
C SER A 142 25.41 3.16 -17.26
N PRO A 143 26.44 2.29 -17.10
CA PRO A 143 26.54 1.07 -17.88
C PRO A 143 25.36 0.14 -17.54
N PRO A 144 24.83 -0.59 -18.54
CA PRO A 144 23.86 -1.64 -18.31
C PRO A 144 24.38 -2.67 -17.31
N GLY A 145 23.50 -3.16 -16.43
CA GLY A 145 23.85 -4.17 -15.45
C GLY A 145 24.62 -3.67 -14.22
N LEU A 146 24.70 -2.36 -13.99
CA LEU A 146 25.39 -1.78 -12.82
C LEU A 146 24.94 -2.37 -11.49
N TRP A 147 23.64 -2.72 -11.37
CA TRP A 147 23.02 -3.31 -10.17
C TRP A 147 22.75 -4.82 -10.32
N ALA A 148 23.18 -5.41 -11.43
CA ALA A 148 22.97 -6.84 -11.66
C ALA A 148 23.84 -7.67 -10.72
N GLU A 149 23.21 -8.64 -10.06
CA GLU A 149 23.88 -9.59 -9.17
C GLU A 149 23.36 -11.01 -9.43
N SER A 150 24.22 -12.00 -9.23
CA SER A 150 23.86 -13.41 -9.40
C SER A 150 24.27 -14.23 -8.18
N PRO A 151 23.67 -13.95 -7.00
CA PRO A 151 23.93 -14.75 -5.82
C PRO A 151 23.39 -16.16 -5.99
N ARG A 152 23.95 -17.12 -5.24
CA ARG A 152 23.61 -18.53 -5.36
C ARG A 152 22.15 -18.82 -4.97
N GLY A 153 21.50 -19.71 -5.70
CA GLY A 153 20.15 -20.25 -5.42
C GLY A 153 19.04 -19.31 -5.87
N GLU A 154 17.81 -19.80 -5.77
CA GLU A 154 16.58 -19.10 -6.14
C GLU A 154 15.81 -18.70 -4.89
N PRO A 155 15.08 -17.58 -4.88
CA PRO A 155 14.23 -17.22 -3.74
C PRO A 155 12.94 -18.04 -3.72
N GLU A 156 12.43 -18.31 -2.54
CA GLU A 156 11.04 -18.77 -2.35
C GLU A 156 10.09 -17.61 -2.70
N LEU A 157 9.09 -17.87 -3.55
CA LEU A 157 8.10 -16.85 -3.92
C LEU A 157 6.85 -16.96 -3.05
N ILE A 158 6.43 -15.86 -2.42
CA ILE A 158 5.24 -15.80 -1.55
C ILE A 158 4.29 -14.69 -2.01
N GLY A 159 2.98 -14.98 -1.96
CA GLY A 159 1.89 -14.09 -2.31
C GLY A 159 1.12 -14.58 -3.53
N ASP A 160 0.29 -13.73 -4.10
CA ASP A 160 -0.55 -14.05 -5.25
C ASP A 160 0.05 -13.46 -6.54
N PRO A 161 0.32 -14.29 -7.56
CA PRO A 161 0.93 -13.86 -8.82
C PRO A 161 -0.04 -13.12 -9.75
N ARG A 162 -1.34 -13.13 -9.48
CA ARG A 162 -2.35 -12.50 -10.35
C ARG A 162 -2.10 -11.00 -10.48
N ARG A 163 -2.25 -10.48 -11.69
CA ARG A 163 -2.22 -9.03 -11.94
C ARG A 163 -3.41 -8.34 -11.24
N GLY A 164 -3.23 -7.09 -10.85
CA GLY A 164 -4.28 -6.28 -10.21
C GLY A 164 -5.35 -5.76 -11.18
N TRP A 165 -5.35 -6.21 -12.43
CA TRP A 165 -6.30 -5.82 -13.48
C TRP A 165 -6.57 -6.98 -14.43
N SER A 166 -7.78 -7.03 -15.00
CA SER A 166 -8.19 -8.00 -16.02
C SER A 166 -7.67 -7.60 -17.40
N ASP A 167 -7.72 -8.54 -18.35
CA ASP A 167 -7.40 -8.25 -19.76
C ASP A 167 -8.35 -7.19 -20.33
N HIS A 168 -9.62 -7.19 -19.91
CA HIS A 168 -10.58 -6.18 -20.31
C HIS A 168 -10.25 -4.79 -19.75
N GLU A 169 -9.85 -4.71 -18.48
CA GLU A 169 -9.38 -3.45 -17.86
C GLU A 169 -8.09 -2.94 -18.54
N GLU A 170 -7.15 -3.83 -18.86
CA GLU A 170 -5.92 -3.47 -19.58
C GLU A 170 -6.22 -2.92 -20.98
N LYS A 171 -7.16 -3.52 -21.70
CA LYS A 171 -7.63 -3.07 -23.01
C LYS A 171 -8.13 -1.62 -22.98
N HIS A 172 -8.68 -1.18 -21.85
CA HIS A 172 -9.14 0.19 -21.61
C HIS A 172 -8.12 1.07 -20.86
N ASN A 173 -6.83 0.68 -20.82
CA ASN A 173 -5.71 1.36 -20.17
C ASN A 173 -5.76 1.43 -18.62
N LEU A 174 -6.62 0.66 -17.97
CA LEU A 174 -6.74 0.60 -16.51
C LEU A 174 -5.74 -0.42 -15.93
N ARG A 175 -4.45 -0.05 -15.85
CA ARG A 175 -3.37 -0.89 -15.35
C ARG A 175 -2.37 -0.16 -14.44
N ALA A 176 -2.73 1.03 -13.97
CA ALA A 176 -1.89 1.84 -13.10
C ALA A 176 -2.70 2.50 -11.99
N ALA A 177 -2.11 2.64 -10.80
CA ALA A 177 -2.77 3.24 -9.65
C ALA A 177 -3.32 4.65 -9.94
N ILE A 178 -2.54 5.48 -10.64
CA ILE A 178 -2.96 6.84 -11.04
C ILE A 178 -4.19 6.89 -11.95
N ALA A 179 -4.58 5.76 -12.55
CA ALA A 179 -5.78 5.63 -13.38
C ALA A 179 -6.93 4.94 -12.63
N MET A 180 -6.62 4.04 -11.70
CA MET A 180 -7.64 3.25 -10.99
C MET A 180 -8.22 4.01 -9.79
N TYR A 181 -7.39 4.63 -8.95
CA TYR A 181 -7.88 5.32 -7.74
C TYR A 181 -8.80 6.50 -8.00
N PRO A 182 -8.66 7.28 -9.08
CA PRO A 182 -9.64 8.29 -9.46
C PRO A 182 -11.07 7.77 -9.63
N LEU A 183 -11.23 6.52 -10.10
CA LEU A 183 -12.54 5.87 -10.23
C LEU A 183 -13.19 5.61 -8.87
N PHE A 184 -12.41 5.17 -7.88
CA PHE A 184 -12.90 5.04 -6.51
C PHE A 184 -13.25 6.40 -5.92
N GLU A 185 -12.41 7.42 -6.15
CA GLU A 185 -12.65 8.76 -5.62
C GLU A 185 -13.95 9.37 -6.13
N ASN A 186 -14.20 9.31 -7.46
CA ASN A 186 -15.47 9.76 -8.02
C ASN A 186 -16.65 8.87 -7.58
N GLY A 187 -16.42 7.57 -7.37
CA GLY A 187 -17.43 6.68 -6.77
C GLY A 187 -17.84 7.10 -5.36
N ILE A 188 -16.86 7.45 -4.51
CA ILE A 188 -17.09 7.99 -3.15
C ILE A 188 -17.84 9.32 -3.23
N ARG A 189 -17.39 10.22 -4.13
CA ARG A 189 -18.03 11.51 -4.35
C ARG A 189 -19.51 11.35 -4.69
N GLY A 190 -19.82 10.44 -5.62
CA GLY A 190 -21.19 10.13 -6.01
C GLY A 190 -22.03 9.56 -4.88
N ALA A 191 -21.50 8.60 -4.13
CA ALA A 191 -22.18 7.99 -2.99
C ALA A 191 -22.49 9.01 -1.86
N ARG A 192 -21.65 10.03 -1.72
CA ARG A 192 -21.84 11.12 -0.75
C ARG A 192 -22.65 12.30 -1.27
N GLY A 193 -23.09 12.28 -2.53
CA GLY A 193 -23.86 13.36 -3.16
C GLY A 193 -23.11 14.70 -3.23
N ARG A 194 -21.78 14.69 -3.30
CA ARG A 194 -20.97 15.90 -3.31
C ARG A 194 -20.71 16.37 -4.75
N ASP A 195 -20.80 17.67 -5.01
CA ASP A 195 -20.24 18.25 -6.23
C ASP A 195 -18.69 18.19 -6.23
N ILE A 196 -18.09 18.48 -7.39
CA ILE A 196 -16.64 18.40 -7.59
C ILE A 196 -15.88 19.29 -6.58
N ASN A 197 -16.30 20.55 -6.42
CA ASN A 197 -15.59 21.52 -5.60
C ASN A 197 -15.68 21.16 -4.11
N THR A 198 -16.87 20.81 -3.64
CA THR A 198 -17.10 20.39 -2.25
C THR A 198 -16.27 19.16 -1.90
N HIS A 199 -16.18 18.20 -2.84
CA HIS A 199 -15.40 17.00 -2.64
C HIS A 199 -13.90 17.28 -2.64
N MET A 200 -13.39 18.08 -3.59
CA MET A 200 -11.99 18.50 -3.61
C MET A 200 -11.55 19.17 -2.31
N GLN A 201 -12.39 20.05 -1.74
CA GLN A 201 -12.12 20.66 -0.44
C GLN A 201 -12.07 19.63 0.69
N ALA A 202 -12.92 18.59 0.66
CA ALA A 202 -12.91 17.52 1.64
C ALA A 202 -11.61 16.71 1.55
N ILE A 203 -11.19 16.31 0.34
CA ILE A 203 -9.89 15.65 0.08
C ILE A 203 -8.74 16.52 0.61
N GLY A 204 -8.77 17.82 0.32
CA GLY A 204 -7.74 18.76 0.78
C GLY A 204 -7.63 18.77 2.31
N ARG A 205 -8.75 18.84 3.03
CA ARG A 205 -8.77 18.80 4.51
C ARG A 205 -8.22 17.48 5.05
N LEU A 206 -8.67 16.35 4.52
CA LEU A 206 -8.19 15.02 4.89
C LEU A 206 -6.67 14.93 4.73
N MET A 207 -6.17 15.22 3.55
CA MET A 207 -4.76 15.03 3.21
C MET A 207 -3.83 16.09 3.83
N ALA A 208 -4.33 17.26 4.24
CA ALA A 208 -3.57 18.22 5.04
C ALA A 208 -3.18 17.66 6.42
N GLY A 209 -3.99 16.77 7.00
CA GLY A 209 -3.63 16.02 8.20
C GLY A 209 -2.37 15.17 8.00
N PHE A 210 -2.31 14.47 6.88
CA PHE A 210 -1.14 13.65 6.48
C PHE A 210 0.10 14.52 6.20
N ALA A 211 -0.06 15.60 5.44
CA ALA A 211 1.02 16.55 5.15
C ALA A 211 1.64 17.13 6.44
N ARG A 212 0.82 17.42 7.45
CA ARG A 212 1.29 17.92 8.76
C ARG A 212 2.13 16.88 9.50
N VAL A 213 1.72 15.62 9.50
CA VAL A 213 2.52 14.53 10.12
C VAL A 213 3.85 14.37 9.38
N ALA A 214 3.83 14.36 8.04
CA ALA A 214 5.04 14.28 7.23
C ALA A 214 6.00 15.47 7.48
N ALA A 215 5.49 16.69 7.65
CA ALA A 215 6.32 17.86 7.95
C ALA A 215 7.13 17.69 9.25
N ALA A 216 6.57 17.00 10.24
CA ALA A 216 7.22 16.70 11.51
C ALA A 216 8.10 15.43 11.47
N ASN A 217 7.98 14.60 10.43
CA ASN A 217 8.71 13.35 10.32
C ASN A 217 10.05 13.55 9.57
N PRO A 218 11.23 13.35 10.22
CA PRO A 218 12.52 13.53 9.56
C PRO A 218 12.78 12.56 8.41
N LEU A 219 12.07 11.44 8.36
CA LEU A 219 12.18 10.43 7.31
C LEU A 219 11.24 10.69 6.11
N ALA A 220 10.39 11.72 6.18
CA ALA A 220 9.51 12.07 5.08
C ALA A 220 10.25 12.82 3.97
N THR A 221 9.88 12.57 2.72
CA THR A 221 10.52 13.16 1.53
C THR A 221 9.93 14.50 1.12
N ARG A 222 8.68 14.79 1.50
CA ARG A 222 7.99 16.07 1.29
C ARG A 222 7.55 16.62 2.64
N ARG A 223 8.25 17.62 3.12
CA ARG A 223 8.08 18.17 4.47
C ARG A 223 7.56 19.62 4.48
N GLU A 224 7.04 20.07 3.36
CA GLU A 224 6.52 21.46 3.19
C GLU A 224 5.28 21.72 4.05
N GLY A 225 4.54 20.67 4.43
CA GLY A 225 3.35 20.78 5.27
C GLY A 225 2.22 21.58 4.62
N HIS A 226 1.98 21.35 3.33
CA HIS A 226 0.94 22.02 2.55
C HIS A 226 -0.43 21.97 3.25
N ASP A 227 -1.12 23.10 3.26
CA ASP A 227 -2.50 23.20 3.75
C ASP A 227 -3.52 22.60 2.76
N ALA A 228 -4.76 22.53 3.22
CA ALA A 228 -5.86 21.95 2.44
C ALA A 228 -6.07 22.64 1.09
N GLN A 229 -5.97 23.97 1.06
CA GLN A 229 -6.18 24.73 -0.17
C GLN A 229 -5.03 24.50 -1.17
N ARG A 230 -3.76 24.50 -0.69
CA ARG A 230 -2.59 24.28 -1.55
C ARG A 230 -2.62 22.90 -2.21
N LEU A 231 -3.07 21.87 -1.48
CA LEU A 231 -3.14 20.50 -1.98
C LEU A 231 -4.10 20.33 -3.16
N VAL A 232 -5.16 21.13 -3.22
CA VAL A 232 -6.19 21.03 -4.27
C VAL A 232 -6.13 22.15 -5.31
N THR A 233 -5.33 23.19 -5.08
CA THR A 233 -5.10 24.25 -6.07
C THR A 233 -4.25 23.72 -7.21
N VAL A 234 -4.81 23.75 -8.41
CA VAL A 234 -4.15 23.27 -9.63
C VAL A 234 -3.41 24.43 -10.29
N ASP A 235 -2.11 24.25 -10.49
CA ASP A 235 -1.20 25.18 -11.14
C ASP A 235 -0.05 24.41 -11.83
N GLU A 236 0.97 25.11 -12.28
CA GLU A 236 2.14 24.52 -12.96
C GLU A 236 2.87 23.51 -12.08
N GLU A 237 3.03 23.78 -10.78
CA GLU A 237 3.68 22.87 -9.83
C GLU A 237 2.78 21.71 -9.42
N ASN A 238 1.49 21.97 -9.21
CA ASN A 238 0.48 21.00 -8.78
C ASN A 238 -0.53 20.68 -9.90
N ARG A 239 -0.05 20.34 -11.08
CA ARG A 239 -0.87 20.05 -12.26
C ARG A 239 -1.72 18.79 -12.06
N TRP A 240 -2.78 18.66 -12.84
CA TRP A 240 -3.55 17.42 -12.93
C TRP A 240 -2.66 16.22 -13.34
N ILE A 241 -2.88 15.07 -12.70
CA ILE A 241 -2.34 13.76 -13.09
C ILE A 241 -3.46 12.86 -13.60
N GLY A 242 -4.41 12.53 -12.75
CA GLY A 242 -5.63 11.79 -13.07
C GLY A 242 -6.78 12.39 -12.29
N PHE A 243 -7.68 13.12 -12.96
CA PHE A 243 -8.80 13.76 -12.28
C PHE A 243 -9.62 12.76 -11.46
N PRO A 244 -9.85 13.02 -10.13
CA PRO A 244 -9.75 14.31 -9.47
C PRO A 244 -8.43 14.58 -8.68
N TYR A 245 -7.32 13.95 -9.04
CA TYR A 245 -6.06 14.11 -8.31
C TYR A 245 -5.05 15.03 -9.02
N PRO A 246 -4.74 16.21 -8.47
CA PRO A 246 -3.53 16.95 -8.82
C PRO A 246 -2.29 16.25 -8.23
N ARG A 247 -1.10 16.65 -8.67
CA ARG A 247 0.20 16.01 -8.41
C ARG A 247 0.46 15.75 -6.93
N PHE A 248 0.14 16.68 -6.05
CA PHE A 248 0.44 16.56 -4.62
C PHE A 248 -0.40 15.49 -3.90
N LEU A 249 -1.52 15.08 -4.48
CA LEU A 249 -2.40 14.02 -3.95
C LEU A 249 -2.08 12.62 -4.49
N ASN A 250 -0.99 12.48 -5.25
CA ASN A 250 -0.53 11.19 -5.74
C ASN A 250 0.64 10.66 -4.91
N SER A 251 0.69 9.35 -4.71
CA SER A 251 1.84 8.65 -4.13
C SER A 251 3.15 9.10 -4.78
N ASN A 252 4.17 9.41 -3.98
CA ASN A 252 5.49 9.80 -4.44
C ASN A 252 6.42 8.58 -4.53
N ALA A 253 6.54 7.99 -5.72
CA ALA A 253 7.39 6.82 -5.94
C ALA A 253 8.87 7.14 -6.21
N PHE A 254 9.19 8.38 -6.65
CA PHE A 254 10.56 8.77 -6.97
C PHE A 254 11.34 9.19 -5.72
N ILE A 255 11.66 8.19 -4.91
CA ILE A 255 12.34 8.31 -3.61
C ILE A 255 13.42 7.23 -3.49
N ASP A 256 14.30 7.39 -2.51
CA ASP A 256 15.26 6.39 -2.07
C ASP A 256 14.95 6.10 -0.60
N GLN A 257 14.18 5.05 -0.34
CA GLN A 257 13.72 4.67 0.99
C GLN A 257 13.77 3.15 1.17
N ALA A 258 14.15 2.72 2.37
CA ALA A 258 14.11 1.32 2.77
C ALA A 258 13.72 1.20 4.25
N ALA A 259 13.06 0.10 4.60
CA ALA A 259 12.72 -0.24 5.97
C ALA A 259 12.86 -1.73 6.22
N ALA A 260 13.10 -2.07 7.48
CA ALA A 260 13.20 -3.44 7.93
C ALA A 260 12.64 -3.60 9.36
N VAL A 261 12.12 -4.78 9.67
CA VAL A 261 11.73 -5.20 11.01
C VAL A 261 12.29 -6.58 11.32
N VAL A 262 12.60 -6.82 12.61
CA VAL A 262 13.10 -8.10 13.12
C VAL A 262 12.04 -8.73 14.00
N MET A 263 11.71 -9.99 13.72
CA MET A 263 10.75 -10.79 14.50
C MET A 263 11.45 -12.02 15.06
N THR A 264 11.03 -12.41 16.28
CA THR A 264 11.48 -13.65 16.93
C THR A 264 10.48 -14.09 18.00
N SER A 265 10.76 -15.18 18.72
CA SER A 265 9.96 -15.61 19.88
C SER A 265 10.44 -14.99 21.19
N VAL A 266 9.54 -14.97 22.19
CA VAL A 266 9.89 -14.57 23.57
C VAL A 266 11.06 -15.41 24.10
N LYS A 267 11.07 -16.73 23.84
CA LYS A 267 12.16 -17.63 24.22
C LYS A 267 13.49 -17.16 23.64
N THR A 268 13.56 -16.98 22.33
CA THR A 268 14.79 -16.55 21.65
C THR A 268 15.23 -15.16 22.10
N ALA A 269 14.29 -14.24 22.33
CA ALA A 269 14.61 -12.91 22.85
C ALA A 269 15.22 -12.96 24.24
N ARG A 270 14.73 -13.84 25.14
CA ARG A 270 15.31 -14.08 26.46
C ARG A 270 16.71 -14.71 26.37
N GLU A 271 16.88 -15.73 25.51
CA GLU A 271 18.18 -16.38 25.28
C GLU A 271 19.25 -15.40 24.81
N LEU A 272 18.88 -14.42 24.00
CA LEU A 272 19.77 -13.38 23.48
C LEU A 272 19.90 -12.16 24.39
N GLY A 273 19.15 -12.08 25.49
CA GLY A 273 19.13 -10.95 26.39
C GLY A 273 18.54 -9.68 25.77
N ILE A 274 17.63 -9.80 24.81
CA ILE A 274 16.94 -8.65 24.23
C ILE A 274 16.06 -8.00 25.31
N PRO A 275 16.24 -6.70 25.64
CA PRO A 275 15.49 -6.05 26.70
C PRO A 275 13.98 -6.06 26.46
N GLU A 276 13.18 -6.36 27.49
CA GLU A 276 11.72 -6.46 27.36
C GLU A 276 11.06 -5.16 26.85
N HIS A 277 11.64 -4.00 27.13
CA HIS A 277 11.13 -2.72 26.62
C HIS A 277 11.24 -2.59 25.08
N LYS A 278 12.00 -3.48 24.42
CA LYS A 278 12.07 -3.60 22.97
C LYS A 278 10.97 -4.49 22.37
N TRP A 279 10.27 -5.26 23.20
CA TRP A 279 9.29 -6.21 22.70
C TRP A 279 7.98 -5.54 22.34
N VAL A 280 7.51 -5.82 21.14
CA VAL A 280 6.18 -5.39 20.66
C VAL A 280 5.42 -6.63 20.19
N PHE A 281 4.24 -6.81 20.74
CA PHE A 281 3.38 -7.96 20.50
C PHE A 281 2.36 -7.65 19.39
N LEU A 282 2.09 -8.65 18.55
CA LEU A 282 0.98 -8.64 17.60
C LEU A 282 -0.28 -9.19 18.29
N HIS A 283 -1.19 -8.32 18.66
CA HIS A 283 -2.41 -8.67 19.39
C HIS A 283 -3.53 -9.18 18.52
N GLY A 284 -3.60 -8.71 17.29
CA GLY A 284 -4.63 -9.08 16.35
C GLY A 284 -4.18 -8.86 14.92
N CYS A 285 -4.65 -9.70 14.03
CA CYS A 285 -4.34 -9.60 12.62
C CYS A 285 -5.38 -10.30 11.75
N ALA A 286 -5.46 -9.88 10.50
CA ALA A 286 -6.28 -10.52 9.48
C ALA A 286 -5.70 -10.25 8.09
N ASP A 287 -5.98 -11.15 7.16
CA ASP A 287 -5.63 -11.01 5.74
C ASP A 287 -6.83 -11.44 4.89
N GLY A 288 -7.13 -10.68 3.83
CA GLY A 288 -8.18 -11.01 2.87
C GLY A 288 -8.15 -10.11 1.66
N HIS A 289 -8.95 -10.43 0.65
CA HIS A 289 -9.10 -9.58 -0.52
C HIS A 289 -10.56 -9.48 -0.97
N ASP A 290 -10.93 -8.33 -1.50
CA ASP A 290 -12.19 -8.13 -2.22
C ASP A 290 -12.19 -8.90 -3.55
N HIS A 291 -13.29 -8.86 -4.30
CA HIS A 291 -13.27 -9.32 -5.69
C HIS A 291 -12.08 -8.71 -6.42
N TRP A 292 -11.36 -9.55 -7.18
CA TRP A 292 -10.00 -9.25 -7.59
C TRP A 292 -9.90 -8.04 -8.52
N TYR A 293 -10.86 -7.87 -9.41
CA TYR A 293 -10.87 -6.79 -10.39
C TYR A 293 -11.87 -5.69 -10.02
N ALA A 294 -11.54 -4.44 -10.35
CA ALA A 294 -12.41 -3.30 -10.07
C ALA A 294 -13.77 -3.42 -10.79
N SER A 295 -13.77 -4.02 -11.98
CA SER A 295 -14.99 -4.30 -12.77
C SER A 295 -15.98 -5.24 -12.08
N GLU A 296 -15.49 -6.15 -11.21
CA GLU A 296 -16.30 -7.13 -10.49
C GLU A 296 -16.99 -6.56 -9.23
N ARG A 297 -16.52 -5.45 -8.69
CA ARG A 297 -17.03 -4.88 -7.45
C ARG A 297 -18.45 -4.33 -7.61
N VAL A 298 -19.27 -4.49 -6.58
CA VAL A 298 -20.65 -3.96 -6.61
C VAL A 298 -20.73 -2.44 -6.68
N ASN A 299 -19.71 -1.76 -6.13
CA ASN A 299 -19.57 -0.31 -6.17
C ASN A 299 -18.09 0.11 -6.04
N PHE A 300 -17.81 1.43 -6.10
CA PHE A 300 -16.47 2.02 -6.02
C PHE A 300 -16.22 2.80 -4.71
N HIS A 301 -17.10 2.67 -3.70
CA HIS A 301 -17.01 3.44 -2.46
C HIS A 301 -16.98 2.58 -1.19
N SER A 302 -16.90 1.25 -1.32
CA SER A 302 -16.82 0.34 -0.16
C SER A 302 -15.83 -0.80 -0.40
N SER A 303 -15.40 -1.44 0.69
CA SER A 303 -14.53 -2.60 0.70
C SER A 303 -14.96 -3.58 1.80
N PRO A 304 -15.72 -4.62 1.49
CA PRO A 304 -16.04 -5.68 2.45
C PRO A 304 -14.80 -6.29 3.10
N ALA A 305 -13.68 -6.42 2.36
CA ALA A 305 -12.44 -6.97 2.91
C ALA A 305 -11.83 -6.06 3.99
N ILE A 306 -11.92 -4.74 3.86
CA ILE A 306 -11.49 -3.82 4.93
C ILE A 306 -12.42 -3.98 6.14
N ARG A 307 -13.74 -3.97 5.94
CA ARG A 307 -14.72 -4.07 7.02
C ARG A 307 -14.57 -5.36 7.82
N LEU A 308 -14.57 -6.51 7.14
CA LEU A 308 -14.53 -7.81 7.79
C LEU A 308 -13.14 -8.11 8.37
N GLY A 309 -12.07 -7.77 7.63
CA GLY A 309 -10.69 -8.00 8.08
C GLY A 309 -10.31 -7.12 9.27
N SER A 310 -10.66 -5.83 9.27
CA SER A 310 -10.40 -4.96 10.43
C SER A 310 -11.20 -5.42 11.65
N ARG A 311 -12.48 -5.78 11.49
CA ARG A 311 -13.28 -6.34 12.56
C ARG A 311 -12.62 -7.57 13.18
N LEU A 312 -12.19 -8.53 12.35
CA LEU A 312 -11.53 -9.74 12.83
C LEU A 312 -10.23 -9.45 13.57
N ALA A 313 -9.42 -8.52 13.09
CA ALA A 313 -8.19 -8.12 13.78
C ALA A 313 -8.47 -7.46 15.14
N LEU A 314 -9.50 -6.63 15.24
CA LEU A 314 -9.93 -5.99 16.48
C LEU A 314 -10.51 -7.01 17.47
N GLU A 315 -11.34 -7.93 17.01
CA GLU A 315 -11.90 -9.04 17.81
C GLU A 315 -10.80 -9.95 18.38
N MET A 316 -9.81 -10.33 17.54
CA MET A 316 -8.64 -11.10 17.99
C MET A 316 -7.86 -10.36 19.08
N ALA A 317 -7.70 -9.04 18.95
CA ALA A 317 -7.04 -8.21 19.94
C ALA A 317 -7.89 -7.97 21.21
N GLY A 318 -9.18 -8.32 21.22
CA GLY A 318 -10.11 -7.99 22.28
C GLY A 318 -10.25 -6.48 22.51
N ARG A 319 -10.22 -5.69 21.43
CA ARG A 319 -10.23 -4.22 21.46
C ARG A 319 -11.28 -3.63 20.51
N ARG A 320 -11.78 -2.46 20.88
CA ARG A 320 -12.61 -1.63 20.01
C ARG A 320 -11.73 -0.53 19.41
N ILE A 321 -12.14 0.06 18.31
CA ILE A 321 -11.36 1.08 17.60
C ILE A 321 -11.06 2.32 18.46
N GLU A 322 -11.92 2.63 19.44
CA GLU A 322 -11.75 3.73 20.39
C GLU A 322 -10.60 3.48 21.38
N ASP A 323 -10.19 2.23 21.59
CA ASP A 323 -9.13 1.86 22.51
C ASP A 323 -7.72 2.14 21.95
N PHE A 324 -7.62 2.51 20.67
CA PHE A 324 -6.34 2.75 20.00
C PHE A 324 -5.83 4.17 20.22
N THR A 325 -4.51 4.26 20.44
CA THR A 325 -3.80 5.55 20.54
C THR A 325 -3.25 5.98 19.19
N PHE A 326 -2.80 5.02 18.39
CA PHE A 326 -2.14 5.28 17.12
C PHE A 326 -2.85 4.54 15.98
N LEU A 327 -3.02 5.23 14.86
CA LEU A 327 -3.62 4.71 13.64
C LEU A 327 -2.69 4.96 12.46
N ASP A 328 -2.51 3.97 11.60
CA ASP A 328 -1.89 4.16 10.29
C ASP A 328 -2.75 3.49 9.22
N LEU A 329 -3.49 4.31 8.49
CA LEU A 329 -4.30 3.87 7.36
C LEU A 329 -3.47 3.95 6.09
N TYR A 330 -3.52 2.91 5.27
CA TYR A 330 -2.85 2.91 3.98
C TYR A 330 -3.35 4.04 3.09
N SER A 331 -2.46 4.87 2.60
CA SER A 331 -2.78 6.21 2.09
C SER A 331 -2.12 6.52 0.75
N CYS A 332 -2.13 5.56 -0.18
CA CYS A 332 -1.60 5.81 -1.53
C CYS A 332 -2.37 6.94 -2.26
N PHE A 333 -3.67 7.06 -1.99
CA PHE A 333 -4.59 8.10 -2.45
C PHE A 333 -5.64 8.36 -1.36
N SER A 334 -6.30 9.52 -1.39
CA SER A 334 -7.36 9.86 -0.44
C SER A 334 -8.50 8.83 -0.42
N SER A 335 -8.91 8.31 -1.58
CA SER A 335 -9.97 7.30 -1.65
C SER A 335 -9.67 6.03 -0.85
N ALA A 336 -8.40 5.61 -0.75
CA ALA A 336 -8.04 4.48 0.09
C ALA A 336 -8.24 4.79 1.59
N VAL A 337 -7.96 6.03 2.01
CA VAL A 337 -8.18 6.50 3.38
C VAL A 337 -9.66 6.66 3.67
N GLU A 338 -10.43 7.27 2.75
CA GLU A 338 -11.87 7.50 2.90
C GLU A 338 -12.65 6.18 3.03
N ILE A 339 -12.33 5.18 2.18
CA ILE A 339 -12.90 3.83 2.29
C ILE A 339 -12.44 3.19 3.61
N GLY A 340 -11.16 3.29 3.97
CA GLY A 340 -10.64 2.79 5.22
C GLY A 340 -11.39 3.36 6.44
N CYS A 341 -11.58 4.68 6.49
CA CYS A 341 -12.34 5.34 7.54
C CYS A 341 -13.77 4.83 7.62
N GLN A 342 -14.46 4.79 6.48
CA GLN A 342 -15.85 4.32 6.40
C GLN A 342 -16.00 2.89 6.91
N GLU A 343 -15.15 1.97 6.48
CA GLU A 343 -15.27 0.53 6.78
C GLU A 343 -14.82 0.17 8.20
N ILE A 344 -13.91 0.95 8.79
CA ILE A 344 -13.41 0.76 10.16
C ILE A 344 -14.28 1.51 11.20
N GLY A 345 -15.05 2.51 10.76
CA GLY A 345 -15.85 3.37 11.64
C GLY A 345 -15.06 4.54 12.22
N LEU A 346 -14.13 5.12 11.46
CA LEU A 346 -13.32 6.28 11.83
C LEU A 346 -13.85 7.55 11.17
N ALA A 347 -13.72 8.69 11.83
CA ALA A 347 -13.91 10.00 11.21
C ALA A 347 -12.68 10.36 10.35
N GLU A 348 -12.88 11.06 9.22
CA GLU A 348 -11.79 11.54 8.37
C GLU A 348 -10.92 12.61 9.05
N ASP A 349 -11.45 13.26 10.08
CA ASP A 349 -10.79 14.24 10.94
C ASP A 349 -10.53 13.70 12.36
N ASP A 350 -10.39 12.38 12.51
CA ASP A 350 -10.13 11.73 13.80
C ASP A 350 -8.98 12.45 14.54
N PRO A 351 -9.19 12.91 15.79
CA PRO A 351 -8.22 13.72 16.52
C PRO A 351 -6.91 12.99 16.83
N ARG A 352 -6.89 11.65 16.76
CA ARG A 352 -5.66 10.83 16.91
C ARG A 352 -4.74 10.96 15.70
N GLY A 353 -5.27 11.42 14.56
CA GLY A 353 -4.63 11.34 13.25
C GLY A 353 -4.76 9.94 12.63
N LEU A 354 -4.71 9.87 11.31
CA LEU A 354 -4.93 8.65 10.53
C LEU A 354 -3.62 8.06 9.96
N THR A 355 -2.48 8.62 10.34
CA THR A 355 -1.15 8.15 9.91
C THR A 355 -0.10 8.43 10.98
N VAL A 356 0.88 7.54 11.09
CA VAL A 356 2.07 7.76 11.92
C VAL A 356 3.28 8.20 11.10
N THR A 357 3.27 7.96 9.79
CA THR A 357 4.38 8.30 8.89
C THR A 357 4.19 9.64 8.17
N GLY A 358 2.98 9.97 7.75
CA GLY A 358 2.62 11.10 6.89
C GLY A 358 2.05 10.68 5.53
N GLY A 359 1.94 9.37 5.24
CA GLY A 359 1.29 8.84 4.04
C GLY A 359 2.15 8.88 2.77
N LEU A 360 1.80 8.02 1.82
CA LEU A 360 2.59 7.82 0.59
C LEU A 360 2.78 9.09 -0.27
N PRO A 361 1.87 10.07 -0.32
CA PRO A 361 2.10 11.30 -1.08
C PRO A 361 3.20 12.20 -0.50
N PHE A 362 3.41 12.18 0.83
CA PHE A 362 4.29 13.11 1.53
C PHE A 362 5.48 12.41 2.19
N PHE A 363 5.25 11.33 2.93
CA PHE A 363 6.34 10.51 3.48
C PHE A 363 7.19 9.93 2.36
N GLY A 364 6.54 9.35 1.37
CA GLY A 364 7.13 8.62 0.25
C GLY A 364 6.44 7.26 0.08
N GLY A 365 6.40 6.80 -1.18
CA GLY A 365 5.77 5.53 -1.55
C GLY A 365 6.81 4.54 -2.09
N PRO A 366 7.62 3.90 -1.23
CA PRO A 366 8.68 2.97 -1.65
C PRO A 366 8.09 1.62 -2.12
N GLY A 367 7.41 1.65 -3.26
CA GLY A 367 6.89 0.46 -3.91
C GLY A 367 5.96 -0.36 -3.04
N ASN A 368 6.24 -1.66 -2.94
CA ASN A 368 5.48 -2.58 -2.10
C ASN A 368 5.88 -2.50 -0.61
N ASN A 369 6.91 -1.70 -0.26
CA ASN A 369 7.51 -1.69 1.08
C ASN A 369 6.97 -0.61 2.03
N TYR A 370 6.07 0.28 1.60
CA TYR A 370 5.61 1.40 2.44
C TYR A 370 5.15 0.95 3.84
N VAL A 371 4.39 -0.13 3.93
CA VAL A 371 3.84 -0.58 5.22
C VAL A 371 4.93 -1.10 6.18
N THR A 372 6.11 -1.50 5.70
CA THR A 372 7.23 -1.78 6.60
C THR A 372 7.66 -0.53 7.37
N HIS A 373 7.62 0.66 6.73
CA HIS A 373 7.83 1.94 7.41
C HIS A 373 6.72 2.25 8.43
N SER A 374 5.46 1.97 8.07
CA SER A 374 4.33 2.12 8.99
C SER A 374 4.49 1.23 10.23
N ILE A 375 4.88 -0.04 10.04
CA ILE A 375 5.13 -0.99 11.14
C ILE A 375 6.32 -0.52 11.99
N SER A 376 7.42 -0.12 11.35
CA SER A 376 8.62 0.37 12.01
C SER A 376 8.31 1.59 12.89
N GLU A 377 7.61 2.58 12.37
CA GLU A 377 7.18 3.75 13.13
C GLU A 377 6.17 3.38 14.22
N MET A 378 5.24 2.46 13.95
CA MET A 378 4.29 1.98 14.95
C MET A 378 5.01 1.30 16.13
N VAL A 379 6.03 0.48 15.86
CA VAL A 379 6.88 -0.13 16.89
C VAL A 379 7.51 0.94 17.77
N ARG A 380 8.09 2.01 17.19
CA ARG A 380 8.64 3.13 17.96
C ARG A 380 7.58 3.84 18.81
N ARG A 381 6.39 4.09 18.24
CA ARG A 381 5.29 4.78 18.92
C ARG A 381 4.79 4.01 20.15
N VAL A 382 4.51 2.71 20.00
CA VAL A 382 4.02 1.91 21.14
C VAL A 382 5.11 1.69 22.19
N ARG A 383 6.40 1.62 21.79
CA ARG A 383 7.53 1.60 22.75
C ARG A 383 7.66 2.92 23.50
N SER A 384 7.45 4.06 22.82
CA SER A 384 7.53 5.38 23.47
C SER A 384 6.37 5.64 24.43
N ARG A 385 5.25 4.92 24.27
CA ARG A 385 4.06 4.98 25.14
C ARG A 385 3.61 3.58 25.53
N PRO A 386 4.32 2.93 26.49
CA PRO A 386 4.00 1.56 26.89
C PRO A 386 2.54 1.38 27.31
N GLY A 387 1.94 0.26 26.92
CA GLY A 387 0.52 -0.03 27.15
C GLY A 387 -0.44 0.57 26.13
N SER A 388 0.03 1.42 25.21
CA SER A 388 -0.79 1.92 24.11
C SER A 388 -0.98 0.84 23.03
N PHE A 389 -2.07 0.98 22.26
CA PHE A 389 -2.38 0.15 21.11
C PHE A 389 -2.29 0.95 19.81
N GLY A 390 -1.74 0.32 18.77
CA GLY A 390 -1.66 0.86 17.42
C GLY A 390 -2.26 -0.08 16.39
N LEU A 391 -2.97 0.48 15.40
CA LEU A 391 -3.51 -0.24 14.23
C LEU A 391 -2.72 0.17 12.99
N VAL A 392 -2.24 -0.82 12.23
CA VAL A 392 -1.68 -0.65 10.89
C VAL A 392 -2.60 -1.35 9.90
N THR A 393 -3.01 -0.62 8.86
CA THR A 393 -3.72 -1.19 7.71
C THR A 393 -2.81 -1.21 6.49
N ALA A 394 -2.97 -2.22 5.65
CA ALA A 394 -2.18 -2.41 4.46
C ALA A 394 -3.05 -2.73 3.26
N ASN A 395 -2.69 -2.22 2.07
CA ASN A 395 -3.49 -2.32 0.86
C ASN A 395 -2.61 -2.60 -0.36
N GLY A 396 -3.10 -3.48 -1.23
CA GLY A 396 -2.48 -3.79 -2.52
C GLY A 396 -3.52 -3.96 -3.63
N ASN A 397 -3.09 -3.85 -4.88
CA ASN A 397 -3.93 -4.03 -6.07
C ASN A 397 -5.23 -3.19 -6.04
N TYR A 398 -5.11 -1.87 -5.85
CA TYR A 398 -6.23 -0.92 -5.99
C TYR A 398 -7.42 -1.17 -5.06
N VAL A 399 -7.17 -1.11 -3.75
CA VAL A 399 -8.15 -1.42 -2.68
C VAL A 399 -8.66 -2.87 -2.78
N THR A 400 -7.79 -3.81 -3.16
CA THR A 400 -8.20 -5.22 -3.35
C THR A 400 -7.66 -6.12 -2.26
N LYS A 401 -6.33 -6.15 -2.05
CA LYS A 401 -5.69 -6.99 -1.03
C LYS A 401 -5.48 -6.21 0.25
N HIS A 402 -5.86 -6.78 1.37
CA HIS A 402 -5.77 -6.11 2.67
C HIS A 402 -5.12 -7.00 3.70
N SER A 403 -4.32 -6.37 4.57
CA SER A 403 -3.75 -6.97 5.77
C SER A 403 -3.82 -5.98 6.92
N PHE A 404 -4.04 -6.48 8.13
CA PHE A 404 -4.22 -5.67 9.33
C PHE A 404 -3.32 -6.19 10.45
N GLY A 405 -2.77 -5.28 11.26
CA GLY A 405 -1.99 -5.61 12.44
C GLY A 405 -2.28 -4.69 13.61
N VAL A 406 -2.48 -5.29 14.79
CA VAL A 406 -2.69 -4.60 16.06
C VAL A 406 -1.45 -4.79 16.93
N TYR A 407 -0.79 -3.70 17.29
CA TYR A 407 0.49 -3.68 17.98
C TYR A 407 0.39 -3.06 19.37
N SER A 408 1.07 -3.65 20.35
CA SER A 408 1.24 -3.08 21.71
C SER A 408 2.47 -3.64 22.38
N THR A 409 3.00 -2.93 23.37
CA THR A 409 4.01 -3.46 24.31
C THR A 409 3.36 -4.28 25.42
N THR A 410 2.03 -4.26 25.57
CA THR A 410 1.32 -5.12 26.50
C THR A 410 1.44 -6.58 26.04
N PRO A 411 1.81 -7.53 26.92
CA PRO A 411 1.90 -8.93 26.51
C PRO A 411 0.54 -9.51 26.13
N VAL A 412 0.53 -10.35 25.08
CA VAL A 412 -0.64 -11.19 24.72
C VAL A 412 -0.77 -12.30 25.75
N GLN A 413 -1.99 -12.58 26.17
CA GLN A 413 -2.26 -13.65 27.14
C GLN A 413 -2.49 -15.00 26.44
N GLY A 414 -1.92 -16.07 27.01
CA GLY A 414 -2.05 -17.42 26.46
C GLY A 414 -1.18 -17.68 25.24
N ARG A 415 -1.53 -18.68 24.46
CA ARG A 415 -0.84 -19.04 23.23
C ARG A 415 -1.32 -18.14 22.09
N TRP A 416 -0.38 -17.61 21.30
CA TRP A 416 -0.71 -16.84 20.11
C TRP A 416 -1.27 -17.75 19.02
N GLN A 417 -2.40 -17.37 18.45
CA GLN A 417 -3.01 -18.05 17.31
C GLN A 417 -3.97 -17.08 16.61
N ARG A 418 -4.16 -17.26 15.31
CA ARG A 418 -5.17 -16.51 14.52
C ARG A 418 -6.11 -17.46 13.78
N GLN A 419 -7.26 -16.96 13.39
CA GLN A 419 -8.13 -17.65 12.45
C GLN A 419 -7.43 -17.78 11.10
N SER A 420 -7.58 -18.94 10.43
CA SER A 420 -7.05 -19.11 9.08
C SER A 420 -7.61 -18.06 8.13
N PRO A 421 -6.77 -17.37 7.34
CA PRO A 421 -7.22 -16.39 6.34
C PRO A 421 -8.23 -16.95 5.34
N SER A 422 -8.20 -18.27 5.08
CA SER A 422 -9.13 -18.92 4.16
C SER A 422 -10.59 -18.85 4.63
N VAL A 423 -10.85 -18.73 5.93
CA VAL A 423 -12.21 -18.61 6.47
C VAL A 423 -12.80 -17.25 6.10
N LEU A 424 -12.05 -16.18 6.36
CA LEU A 424 -12.45 -14.83 5.95
C LEU A 424 -12.59 -14.74 4.42
N GLN A 425 -11.65 -15.33 3.68
CA GLN A 425 -11.68 -15.27 2.22
C GLN A 425 -12.90 -15.99 1.64
N ALA A 426 -13.30 -17.13 2.21
CA ALA A 426 -14.52 -17.83 1.78
C ALA A 426 -15.80 -16.97 1.98
N GLU A 427 -15.87 -16.18 3.06
CA GLU A 427 -16.96 -15.23 3.30
C GLU A 427 -16.95 -14.11 2.23
N LEU A 428 -15.78 -13.58 1.90
CA LEU A 428 -15.60 -12.53 0.90
C LEU A 428 -15.91 -13.02 -0.51
N ASP A 429 -15.48 -14.22 -0.88
CA ASP A 429 -15.70 -14.80 -2.21
C ASP A 429 -17.18 -15.12 -2.47
N ALA A 430 -17.97 -15.36 -1.41
CA ALA A 430 -19.40 -15.60 -1.48
C ALA A 430 -20.23 -14.32 -1.73
N LEU A 431 -19.63 -13.14 -1.63
CA LEU A 431 -20.31 -11.86 -1.88
C LEU A 431 -20.68 -11.71 -3.36
N PRO A 432 -21.77 -10.99 -3.67
CA PRO A 432 -22.20 -10.78 -5.05
C PRO A 432 -21.16 -9.95 -5.83
N LYS A 433 -21.08 -10.24 -7.14
CA LYS A 433 -20.35 -9.42 -8.12
C LYS A 433 -21.32 -8.52 -8.88
N ALA A 434 -20.82 -7.39 -9.38
CA ALA A 434 -21.61 -6.58 -10.31
C ALA A 434 -21.82 -7.34 -11.63
N PRO A 435 -23.06 -7.43 -12.15
CA PRO A 435 -23.29 -7.90 -13.52
C PRO A 435 -22.49 -7.03 -14.48
N PHE A 436 -21.65 -7.64 -15.31
CA PHE A 436 -20.72 -6.94 -16.19
C PHE A 436 -20.88 -7.37 -17.65
N ASN A 437 -20.94 -6.38 -18.56
CA ASN A 437 -21.05 -6.58 -20.00
C ASN A 437 -19.76 -6.09 -20.69
N GLU A 438 -19.03 -7.01 -21.31
CA GLU A 438 -17.79 -6.69 -22.03
C GLU A 438 -18.02 -6.11 -23.43
N THR A 439 -19.22 -6.26 -23.96
CA THR A 439 -19.60 -5.81 -25.32
C THR A 439 -20.88 -4.96 -25.31
N PRO A 440 -20.90 -3.87 -24.51
CA PRO A 440 -22.09 -3.06 -24.31
C PRO A 440 -22.49 -2.31 -25.57
N SER A 441 -23.80 -2.07 -25.75
CA SER A 441 -24.34 -1.24 -26.82
C SER A 441 -25.64 -0.57 -26.38
N GLY A 442 -25.77 0.72 -26.66
CA GLY A 442 -27.02 1.47 -26.44
C GLY A 442 -26.90 2.61 -25.44
N ALA A 443 -28.03 3.10 -24.97
CA ALA A 443 -28.14 4.18 -24.01
C ALA A 443 -27.60 3.73 -22.63
N ALA A 444 -26.83 4.62 -21.99
CA ALA A 444 -26.16 4.31 -20.75
C ALA A 444 -25.93 5.58 -19.91
N ARG A 445 -25.58 5.38 -18.62
CA ARG A 445 -25.19 6.46 -17.69
C ARG A 445 -23.85 6.16 -17.03
N ILE A 446 -23.08 7.21 -16.76
CA ILE A 446 -21.81 7.13 -16.05
C ILE A 446 -22.05 6.76 -14.58
N GLU A 447 -21.41 5.66 -14.09
CA GLU A 447 -21.37 5.28 -12.68
C GLU A 447 -20.16 5.92 -11.98
N THR A 448 -18.99 5.84 -12.60
CA THR A 448 -17.77 6.55 -12.20
C THR A 448 -16.88 6.79 -13.41
N TYR A 449 -15.97 7.74 -13.30
CA TYR A 449 -15.08 8.12 -14.41
C TYR A 449 -13.77 8.71 -13.93
N MET A 450 -12.84 8.83 -14.85
CA MET A 450 -11.56 9.52 -14.64
C MET A 450 -11.08 10.14 -15.95
N VAL A 451 -10.21 11.16 -15.83
CA VAL A 451 -9.53 11.80 -16.96
C VAL A 451 -8.04 11.90 -16.65
N MET A 452 -7.22 11.27 -17.48
CA MET A 452 -5.76 11.33 -17.38
C MET A 452 -5.21 12.52 -18.10
N HIS A 453 -4.20 13.15 -17.47
CA HIS A 453 -3.53 14.33 -18.00
C HIS A 453 -2.05 14.08 -18.29
N GLY A 454 -1.63 14.53 -19.45
CA GLY A 454 -0.23 14.75 -19.76
C GLY A 454 0.23 16.15 -19.38
N ARG A 455 1.39 16.56 -19.91
CA ARG A 455 1.90 17.92 -19.68
C ARG A 455 1.10 19.02 -20.38
N ARG A 456 0.39 18.69 -21.46
CA ARG A 456 -0.34 19.65 -22.32
C ARG A 456 -1.85 19.66 -22.10
N GLY A 457 -2.36 18.85 -21.17
CA GLY A 457 -3.79 18.73 -20.88
C GLY A 457 -4.29 17.30 -20.86
N PRO A 458 -5.61 17.07 -20.94
CA PRO A 458 -6.19 15.74 -20.90
C PRO A 458 -5.81 14.93 -22.16
N GLU A 459 -5.50 13.66 -21.97
CA GLU A 459 -5.04 12.75 -23.03
C GLU A 459 -6.02 11.61 -23.29
N TRP A 460 -6.61 11.05 -22.25
CA TRP A 460 -7.58 9.98 -22.32
C TRP A 460 -8.41 9.89 -21.04
N GLY A 461 -9.46 9.11 -21.07
CA GLY A 461 -10.30 8.86 -19.90
C GLY A 461 -10.81 7.42 -19.85
N ALA A 462 -11.41 7.05 -18.73
CA ALA A 462 -12.16 5.81 -18.57
C ALA A 462 -13.47 6.08 -17.85
N VAL A 463 -14.49 5.33 -18.25
CA VAL A 463 -15.85 5.40 -17.71
C VAL A 463 -16.28 3.98 -17.35
N PHE A 464 -16.64 3.75 -16.11
CA PHE A 464 -17.57 2.69 -15.77
C PHE A 464 -18.99 3.26 -15.85
N GLY A 465 -19.85 2.60 -16.60
CA GLY A 465 -21.22 3.02 -16.76
C GLY A 465 -22.19 1.87 -16.60
N ARG A 466 -23.48 2.18 -16.62
CA ARG A 466 -24.56 1.20 -16.60
C ARG A 466 -25.46 1.38 -17.80
N LEU A 467 -25.77 0.25 -18.47
CA LEU A 467 -26.74 0.22 -19.56
C LEU A 467 -28.13 0.52 -19.00
N GLU A 468 -28.88 1.41 -19.67
CA GLU A 468 -30.26 1.73 -19.25
C GLU A 468 -31.23 0.56 -19.49
N SER A 469 -30.94 -0.30 -20.47
CA SER A 469 -31.80 -1.44 -20.84
C SER A 469 -31.71 -2.61 -19.87
N THR A 470 -30.51 -2.90 -19.28
CA THR A 470 -30.25 -4.10 -18.47
C THR A 470 -29.77 -3.80 -17.08
N GLY A 471 -29.23 -2.59 -16.83
CA GLY A 471 -28.56 -2.22 -15.59
C GLY A 471 -27.15 -2.82 -15.45
N GLU A 472 -26.68 -3.60 -16.42
CA GLU A 472 -25.35 -4.18 -16.40
C GLU A 472 -24.28 -3.08 -16.46
N ARG A 473 -23.22 -3.29 -15.68
CA ARG A 473 -22.03 -2.43 -15.73
C ARG A 473 -21.21 -2.72 -16.98
N PHE A 474 -20.55 -1.72 -17.49
CA PHE A 474 -19.55 -1.84 -18.54
C PHE A 474 -18.34 -0.93 -18.24
N LEU A 475 -17.25 -1.16 -18.94
CA LEU A 475 -16.08 -0.28 -19.00
C LEU A 475 -15.90 0.20 -20.44
N ALA A 476 -15.67 1.50 -20.62
CA ALA A 476 -15.42 2.13 -21.92
C ALA A 476 -14.45 3.30 -21.79
N ASN A 477 -13.86 3.74 -22.90
CA ASN A 477 -13.14 5.00 -22.97
C ASN A 477 -14.05 6.07 -23.61
N PRO A 478 -14.07 7.32 -23.13
CA PRO A 478 -14.63 8.41 -23.90
C PRO A 478 -13.75 8.69 -25.14
N PRO A 479 -14.26 9.39 -26.16
CA PRO A 479 -13.42 9.88 -27.26
C PRO A 479 -12.18 10.62 -26.71
N ALA A 480 -11.01 10.37 -27.29
CA ALA A 480 -9.76 11.04 -26.93
C ALA A 480 -9.70 12.47 -27.51
N ASP A 481 -10.80 13.18 -27.45
CA ASP A 481 -10.94 14.58 -27.84
C ASP A 481 -10.77 15.46 -26.59
N PRO A 482 -9.79 16.39 -26.57
CA PRO A 482 -9.59 17.27 -25.42
C PRO A 482 -10.85 18.04 -25.00
N ALA A 483 -11.73 18.42 -25.93
CA ALA A 483 -12.98 19.12 -25.61
C ALA A 483 -13.93 18.22 -24.81
N VAL A 484 -14.09 16.95 -25.21
CA VAL A 484 -14.91 15.96 -24.49
C VAL A 484 -14.34 15.65 -23.12
N LEU A 485 -13.01 15.49 -23.02
CA LEU A 485 -12.33 15.18 -21.77
C LEU A 485 -12.39 16.35 -20.78
N TRP A 486 -12.21 17.59 -21.25
CA TRP A 486 -12.39 18.78 -20.41
C TRP A 486 -13.84 18.95 -19.97
N ASP A 487 -14.81 18.66 -20.83
CA ASP A 487 -16.21 18.74 -20.49
C ASP A 487 -16.59 17.72 -19.40
N LEU A 488 -16.09 16.48 -19.49
CA LEU A 488 -16.27 15.45 -18.45
C LEU A 488 -15.68 15.87 -17.11
N GLN A 489 -14.58 16.61 -17.09
CA GLN A 489 -13.93 17.05 -15.88
C GLN A 489 -14.57 18.30 -15.27
N ASN A 490 -14.95 19.28 -16.09
CA ASN A 490 -15.39 20.60 -15.63
C ASN A 490 -16.90 20.66 -15.36
N ARG A 491 -17.68 19.73 -15.91
CA ARG A 491 -19.10 19.54 -15.63
C ARG A 491 -19.33 18.24 -14.88
N GLU A 492 -20.51 18.09 -14.28
CA GLU A 492 -20.83 16.83 -13.59
C GLU A 492 -20.86 15.65 -14.56
N GLY A 493 -19.97 14.68 -14.33
CA GLY A 493 -19.91 13.46 -15.13
C GLY A 493 -20.72 12.30 -14.54
N LEU A 494 -20.91 12.26 -13.20
CA LEU A 494 -21.65 11.18 -12.56
C LEU A 494 -23.14 11.23 -12.95
N GLY A 495 -23.70 10.08 -13.31
CA GLY A 495 -25.08 9.98 -13.77
C GLY A 495 -25.34 10.55 -15.15
N ARG A 496 -24.35 11.17 -15.80
CA ARG A 496 -24.51 11.78 -17.13
C ARG A 496 -24.89 10.71 -18.15
N PRO A 497 -25.96 10.93 -18.94
CA PRO A 497 -26.37 10.01 -20.00
C PRO A 497 -25.40 10.06 -21.18
N GLY A 498 -25.44 9.02 -21.99
CA GLY A 498 -24.68 8.91 -23.23
C GLY A 498 -24.99 7.62 -23.95
N THR A 499 -24.19 7.32 -24.94
CA THR A 499 -24.31 6.08 -25.73
C THR A 499 -22.98 5.34 -25.71
N VAL A 500 -23.04 4.03 -25.47
CA VAL A 500 -21.90 3.15 -25.57
C VAL A 500 -22.01 2.28 -26.82
N SER A 501 -20.91 2.09 -27.53
CA SER A 501 -20.79 1.20 -28.69
C SER A 501 -19.36 0.65 -28.79
N GLN A 502 -19.17 -0.36 -29.62
CA GLN A 502 -17.85 -0.86 -29.96
C GLN A 502 -17.28 -0.17 -31.20
N VAL A 503 -16.03 0.30 -31.09
CA VAL A 503 -15.27 0.88 -32.21
C VAL A 503 -13.90 0.20 -32.19
N ASP A 504 -13.50 -0.43 -33.29
CA ASP A 504 -12.22 -1.14 -33.43
C ASP A 504 -11.91 -2.10 -32.27
N GLY A 505 -12.95 -2.81 -31.81
CA GLY A 505 -12.85 -3.79 -30.76
C GLY A 505 -12.72 -3.21 -29.34
N ARG A 506 -12.83 -1.89 -29.14
CA ARG A 506 -12.91 -1.22 -27.83
C ARG A 506 -14.29 -0.63 -27.59
N ASN A 507 -14.69 -0.59 -26.34
CA ASN A 507 -15.89 0.11 -25.95
C ASN A 507 -15.63 1.62 -25.89
N VAL A 508 -16.46 2.39 -26.56
CA VAL A 508 -16.42 3.86 -26.58
C VAL A 508 -17.73 4.39 -26.02
N PHE A 509 -17.64 5.26 -25.01
CA PHE A 509 -18.79 5.96 -24.43
C PHE A 509 -18.78 7.41 -24.88
N VAL A 510 -19.82 7.83 -25.60
CA VAL A 510 -20.02 9.22 -26.02
C VAL A 510 -21.03 9.87 -25.06
N PRO A 511 -20.58 10.80 -24.19
CA PRO A 511 -21.50 11.50 -23.30
C PRO A 511 -22.47 12.39 -24.09
N ALA A 512 -23.70 12.52 -23.62
CA ALA A 512 -24.64 13.49 -24.15
C ALA A 512 -24.14 14.93 -23.92
N ALA A 513 -24.44 15.82 -24.84
CA ALA A 513 -24.03 17.21 -24.84
C ALA A 513 -24.53 18.00 -23.60
#